data_a68653b9fdc6977a3d6eb46c9630e5b9
#
_entry.id   a68653b9fdc6977a3d6eb46c9630e5b9
#
_cell.length_a   1.000
_cell.length_b   1.000
_cell.length_c   1.000
_cell.angle_alpha   90.00
_cell.angle_beta   90.00
_cell.angle_gamma   90.00
#
_symmetry.space_group_name_H-M   'P 1'
#
loop_
_entity.id
_entity.type
_entity.pdbx_description
1 polymer ?
#
loop_
_entity_poly.entity_id
_entity_poly.type
_entity_poly.pdbx_seq_one_letter_code
_entity_poly.pdbx_strand_id
1 'polypeptide(L)'
;MSPRSVASLSTLLICVHASLVAAHDFWLQPSEYWISQEALTPMTLQVGHGPFRQRSPIPARRITRFQAVAPGGTVVDLHEQLRLGQAAEDGNFRFTAAGAYVLVLQTDDRAQAHLPSIRFNDYLKVEGLTPALEQRERLNQMDRDGSERYSRCAKSLVQVGPAGTGPQGQVNKPVGLPLEIVPEANPYGLAKSASLPVRVIYAGRPLPGALVKLTDLDNDASPFEVHLTDRDGRAVFTMPSAGSWLLNVIWTKALPRSEETDFETVFSSLSFGFPPDHAFLQTSAYGRED
;
A
#
# COMPACT_ATOMS: atom_id res chain seq x y z
N MET A 1 -25.11 29.06 -63.45
CA MET A 1 -25.51 28.28 -62.26
C MET A 1 -24.23 27.72 -61.65
N SER A 2 -23.80 28.27 -60.54
CA SER A 2 -22.55 27.90 -59.85
C SER A 2 -22.88 27.06 -58.61
N PRO A 3 -22.23 25.91 -58.39
CA PRO A 3 -22.51 25.10 -57.19
C PRO A 3 -21.80 25.69 -55.97
N ARG A 4 -22.56 25.92 -54.90
CA ARG A 4 -22.05 26.35 -53.59
C ARG A 4 -21.51 25.09 -52.87
N SER A 5 -20.19 25.11 -52.62
CA SER A 5 -19.53 24.12 -51.75
C SER A 5 -19.89 24.41 -50.30
N VAL A 6 -20.52 23.45 -49.64
CA VAL A 6 -20.78 23.45 -48.22
C VAL A 6 -19.56 22.78 -47.53
N ALA A 7 -18.76 23.57 -46.85
CA ALA A 7 -17.68 23.05 -46.02
C ALA A 7 -18.24 22.60 -44.67
N SER A 8 -18.24 21.28 -44.44
CA SER A 8 -18.57 20.70 -43.13
C SER A 8 -17.40 20.88 -42.18
N LEU A 9 -17.61 21.69 -41.16
CA LEU A 9 -16.68 21.89 -40.06
C LEU A 9 -16.87 20.75 -39.05
N SER A 10 -16.03 19.71 -39.11
CA SER A 10 -16.01 18.63 -38.12
C SER A 10 -15.31 19.14 -36.86
N THR A 11 -16.09 19.44 -35.82
CA THR A 11 -15.60 19.79 -34.50
C THR A 11 -15.07 18.53 -33.83
N LEU A 12 -13.74 18.38 -33.78
CA LEU A 12 -13.07 17.31 -33.05
C LEU A 12 -13.21 17.59 -31.56
N LEU A 13 -14.14 16.87 -30.89
CA LEU A 13 -14.31 16.93 -29.44
C LEU A 13 -13.14 16.16 -28.80
N ILE A 14 -12.08 16.86 -28.42
CA ILE A 14 -10.99 16.30 -27.62
C ILE A 14 -11.53 16.11 -26.21
N CYS A 15 -11.98 14.89 -25.88
CA CYS A 15 -12.23 14.48 -24.50
C CYS A 15 -10.88 14.45 -23.76
N VAL A 16 -10.52 15.54 -23.13
CA VAL A 16 -9.46 15.55 -22.13
C VAL A 16 -9.97 14.70 -20.97
N HIS A 17 -9.58 13.44 -20.95
CA HIS A 17 -9.73 12.61 -19.75
C HIS A 17 -8.79 13.22 -18.70
N ALA A 18 -9.31 14.12 -17.89
CA ALA A 18 -8.66 14.54 -16.66
C ALA A 18 -8.52 13.26 -15.82
N SER A 19 -7.32 12.69 -15.82
CA SER A 19 -6.97 11.61 -14.92
C SER A 19 -7.37 12.04 -13.53
N LEU A 20 -8.30 11.32 -12.93
CA LEU A 20 -8.67 11.47 -11.54
C LEU A 20 -7.42 11.21 -10.72
N VAL A 21 -6.70 12.26 -10.33
CA VAL A 21 -5.69 12.17 -9.29
C VAL A 21 -6.47 12.11 -7.98
N ALA A 22 -7.17 10.99 -7.78
CA ALA A 22 -7.62 10.62 -6.46
C ALA A 22 -6.39 10.09 -5.70
N ALA A 23 -6.37 10.25 -4.39
CA ALA A 23 -5.40 9.59 -3.54
C ALA A 23 -5.50 8.09 -3.80
N HIS A 24 -4.56 7.55 -4.56
CA HIS A 24 -4.56 6.16 -4.94
C HIS A 24 -3.70 5.38 -3.98
N ASP A 25 -4.20 4.26 -3.53
CA ASP A 25 -3.39 3.27 -2.84
C ASP A 25 -2.15 2.94 -3.67
N PHE A 26 -1.05 2.69 -3.00
CA PHE A 26 0.21 2.30 -3.63
C PHE A 26 0.79 1.12 -2.88
N TRP A 27 1.18 0.06 -3.60
CA TRP A 27 1.73 -1.13 -2.96
C TRP A 27 2.74 -1.89 -3.84
N LEU A 28 3.50 -2.76 -3.20
CA LEU A 28 4.30 -3.79 -3.82
C LEU A 28 3.40 -5.00 -4.09
N GLN A 29 3.39 -5.47 -5.34
CA GLN A 29 2.65 -6.63 -5.79
C GLN A 29 3.61 -7.70 -6.30
N PRO A 30 4.12 -8.62 -5.48
CA PRO A 30 4.77 -9.84 -5.96
C PRO A 30 3.80 -10.66 -6.83
N SER A 31 4.31 -11.41 -7.79
CA SER A 31 3.49 -12.35 -8.56
C SER A 31 2.91 -13.46 -7.67
N GLU A 32 3.62 -13.81 -6.62
CA GLU A 32 3.21 -14.75 -5.57
C GLU A 32 3.74 -14.27 -4.22
N TYR A 33 2.91 -14.39 -3.17
CA TYR A 33 3.29 -14.07 -1.79
C TYR A 33 3.85 -15.26 -1.02
N TRP A 34 3.74 -16.46 -1.60
CA TRP A 34 4.27 -17.70 -1.04
C TRP A 34 5.05 -18.44 -2.11
N ILE A 35 6.35 -18.54 -1.94
CA ILE A 35 7.27 -18.97 -2.97
C ILE A 35 8.19 -20.10 -2.48
N SER A 36 8.71 -20.87 -3.41
CA SER A 36 9.80 -21.81 -3.13
C SER A 36 11.12 -21.07 -2.92
N GLN A 37 12.04 -21.69 -2.16
CA GLN A 37 13.41 -21.19 -2.08
C GLN A 37 14.03 -21.13 -3.48
N GLU A 38 14.88 -20.14 -3.72
CA GLU A 38 15.56 -19.88 -5.00
C GLU A 38 14.61 -19.50 -6.17
N ALA A 39 13.31 -19.46 -5.98
CA ALA A 39 12.39 -19.02 -7.04
C ALA A 39 12.64 -17.56 -7.41
N LEU A 40 12.85 -17.29 -8.71
CA LEU A 40 12.87 -15.92 -9.23
C LEU A 40 11.43 -15.41 -9.27
N THR A 41 11.14 -14.40 -8.45
CA THR A 41 9.77 -13.89 -8.28
C THR A 41 9.67 -12.48 -8.85
N PRO A 42 8.91 -12.29 -9.94
CA PRO A 42 8.59 -10.97 -10.45
C PRO A 42 7.74 -10.16 -9.47
N MET A 43 7.87 -8.83 -9.51
CA MET A 43 6.99 -7.94 -8.78
C MET A 43 6.64 -6.70 -9.60
N THR A 44 5.52 -6.09 -9.26
CA THR A 44 5.08 -4.81 -9.83
C THR A 44 4.82 -3.79 -8.73
N LEU A 45 4.98 -2.52 -9.06
CA LEU A 45 4.54 -1.41 -8.24
C LEU A 45 3.15 -1.00 -8.72
N GLN A 46 2.16 -1.13 -7.88
CA GLN A 46 0.78 -0.84 -8.23
C GLN A 46 0.30 0.49 -7.63
N VAL A 47 -0.62 1.15 -8.32
CA VAL A 47 -1.29 2.36 -7.85
C VAL A 47 -2.74 2.34 -8.31
N GLY A 48 -3.65 2.80 -7.45
CA GLY A 48 -5.09 2.83 -7.75
C GLY A 48 -5.88 1.84 -6.92
N HIS A 49 -7.12 1.61 -7.31
CA HIS A 49 -8.03 0.63 -6.73
C HIS A 49 -9.12 0.27 -7.75
N GLY A 50 -9.70 -0.91 -7.60
CA GLY A 50 -10.74 -1.41 -8.50
C GLY A 50 -10.30 -1.42 -9.97
N PRO A 51 -11.21 -1.04 -10.88
CA PRO A 51 -10.92 -1.04 -12.32
C PRO A 51 -9.90 0.03 -12.75
N PHE A 52 -9.55 0.95 -11.87
CA PHE A 52 -8.57 2.02 -12.13
C PHE A 52 -7.17 1.69 -11.64
N ARG A 53 -6.95 0.47 -11.15
CA ARG A 53 -5.64 -0.03 -10.77
C ARG A 53 -4.71 -0.14 -11.97
N GLN A 54 -3.49 0.36 -11.82
CA GLN A 54 -2.48 0.33 -12.87
C GLN A 54 -1.08 0.24 -12.27
N ARG A 55 -0.10 -0.07 -13.10
CA ARG A 55 1.30 0.01 -12.69
C ARG A 55 1.71 1.45 -12.42
N SER A 56 2.44 1.64 -11.33
CA SER A 56 2.84 2.97 -10.88
C SER A 56 3.91 3.58 -11.80
N PRO A 57 3.73 4.80 -12.27
CA PRO A 57 4.71 5.49 -13.11
C PRO A 57 5.85 6.14 -12.30
N ILE A 58 6.11 5.69 -11.06
CA ILE A 58 7.14 6.29 -10.21
C ILE A 58 8.52 6.12 -10.87
N PRO A 59 9.28 7.19 -11.09
CA PRO A 59 10.63 7.08 -11.60
C PRO A 59 11.59 6.61 -10.50
N ALA A 60 12.60 5.80 -10.87
CA ALA A 60 13.56 5.19 -9.94
C ALA A 60 14.24 6.21 -9.01
N ARG A 61 14.54 7.41 -9.51
CA ARG A 61 15.18 8.49 -8.71
C ARG A 61 14.37 8.94 -7.48
N ARG A 62 13.08 8.61 -7.44
CA ARG A 62 12.21 8.92 -6.31
C ARG A 62 12.19 7.82 -5.24
N ILE A 63 12.68 6.62 -5.57
CA ILE A 63 12.76 5.53 -4.62
C ILE A 63 14.04 5.71 -3.81
N THR A 64 13.88 6.03 -2.53
CA THR A 64 14.99 6.29 -1.60
C THR A 64 15.39 5.03 -0.83
N ARG A 65 14.51 4.03 -0.79
CA ARG A 65 14.73 2.76 -0.12
C ARG A 65 13.99 1.65 -0.84
N PHE A 66 14.69 0.59 -1.21
CA PHE A 66 14.10 -0.65 -1.66
C PHE A 66 14.95 -1.81 -1.16
N GLN A 67 14.42 -2.58 -0.23
CA GLN A 67 15.15 -3.62 0.49
C GLN A 67 14.24 -4.75 0.96
N ALA A 68 14.82 -5.88 1.35
CA ALA A 68 14.17 -6.95 2.08
C ALA A 68 14.76 -7.09 3.48
N VAL A 69 13.91 -7.30 4.48
CA VAL A 69 14.32 -7.78 5.80
C VAL A 69 14.11 -9.28 5.80
N ALA A 70 15.21 -10.02 5.81
CA ALA A 70 15.24 -11.48 5.74
C ALA A 70 14.87 -12.13 7.10
N PRO A 71 14.56 -13.43 7.14
CA PRO A 71 14.44 -14.20 8.37
C PRO A 71 15.68 -13.98 9.24
N GLY A 72 15.46 -13.67 10.53
CA GLY A 72 16.56 -13.30 11.44
C GLY A 72 16.95 -11.82 11.45
N GLY A 73 16.35 -10.98 10.57
CA GLY A 73 16.48 -9.52 10.61
C GLY A 73 17.60 -8.93 9.76
N THR A 74 18.31 -9.76 8.99
CA THR A 74 19.31 -9.26 8.01
C THR A 74 18.63 -8.42 6.94
N VAL A 75 19.19 -7.25 6.64
CA VAL A 75 18.70 -6.35 5.60
C VAL A 75 19.47 -6.58 4.30
N VAL A 76 18.74 -6.78 3.21
CA VAL A 76 19.28 -6.97 1.85
C VAL A 76 18.81 -5.81 0.98
N ASP A 77 19.74 -5.09 0.38
CA ASP A 77 19.42 -4.03 -0.61
C ASP A 77 18.94 -4.67 -1.91
N LEU A 78 17.82 -4.15 -2.43
CA LEU A 78 17.19 -4.62 -3.66
C LEU A 78 17.13 -3.54 -4.76
N HIS A 79 17.81 -2.40 -4.63
CA HIS A 79 17.75 -1.33 -5.63
C HIS A 79 18.17 -1.81 -7.02
N GLU A 80 19.18 -2.67 -7.11
CA GLU A 80 19.67 -3.22 -8.38
C GLU A 80 18.69 -4.19 -9.04
N GLN A 81 17.70 -4.67 -8.31
CA GLN A 81 16.62 -5.52 -8.83
C GLN A 81 15.47 -4.74 -9.46
N LEU A 82 15.44 -3.40 -9.32
CA LEU A 82 14.43 -2.58 -9.97
C LEU A 82 14.60 -2.58 -11.49
N ARG A 83 13.50 -2.74 -12.21
CA ARG A 83 13.39 -2.79 -13.68
C ARG A 83 12.22 -1.91 -14.15
N LEU A 84 12.08 -0.72 -13.56
CA LEU A 84 10.96 0.17 -13.82
C LEU A 84 10.83 0.48 -15.32
N GLY A 85 9.58 0.51 -15.81
CA GLY A 85 9.27 0.77 -17.21
C GLY A 85 9.36 -0.45 -18.13
N GLN A 86 9.69 -1.63 -17.62
CA GLN A 86 9.61 -2.87 -18.41
C GLN A 86 8.16 -3.32 -18.57
N ALA A 87 7.84 -4.05 -19.65
CA ALA A 87 6.47 -4.42 -19.97
C ALA A 87 5.86 -5.40 -18.94
N ALA A 88 6.64 -6.35 -18.44
CA ALA A 88 6.14 -7.45 -17.60
C ALA A 88 6.22 -7.17 -16.09
N GLU A 89 7.28 -6.49 -15.63
CA GLU A 89 7.59 -6.35 -14.21
C GLU A 89 8.28 -5.02 -13.92
N ASP A 90 8.27 -4.58 -12.66
CA ASP A 90 9.02 -3.43 -12.15
C ASP A 90 10.29 -3.84 -11.40
N GLY A 91 10.44 -5.13 -11.17
CA GLY A 91 11.59 -5.76 -10.53
C GLY A 91 11.34 -7.23 -10.24
N ASN A 92 12.37 -7.88 -9.74
CA ASN A 92 12.28 -9.25 -9.27
C ASN A 92 13.18 -9.46 -8.06
N PHE A 93 12.98 -10.56 -7.38
CA PHE A 93 13.82 -10.98 -6.26
C PHE A 93 13.93 -12.50 -6.20
N ARG A 94 14.95 -12.96 -5.48
CA ARG A 94 15.21 -14.38 -5.23
C ARG A 94 15.72 -14.53 -3.80
N PHE A 95 15.11 -15.41 -3.03
CA PHE A 95 15.48 -15.65 -1.65
C PHE A 95 15.89 -17.11 -1.42
N THR A 96 17.00 -17.29 -0.72
CA THR A 96 17.63 -18.59 -0.46
C THR A 96 17.19 -19.18 0.88
N ALA A 97 16.99 -18.36 1.90
CA ALA A 97 16.62 -18.82 3.22
C ALA A 97 15.10 -18.97 3.36
N ALA A 98 14.66 -20.07 3.96
CA ALA A 98 13.26 -20.28 4.29
C ALA A 98 12.81 -19.33 5.41
N GLY A 99 11.56 -18.91 5.36
CA GLY A 99 10.92 -18.03 6.37
C GLY A 99 10.20 -16.85 5.75
N ALA A 100 9.67 -15.96 6.59
CA ALA A 100 8.97 -14.77 6.14
C ALA A 100 9.95 -13.62 5.86
N TYR A 101 9.82 -12.97 4.73
CA TYR A 101 10.54 -11.75 4.35
C TYR A 101 9.61 -10.55 4.39
N VAL A 102 10.17 -9.39 4.71
CA VAL A 102 9.47 -8.10 4.60
C VAL A 102 10.16 -7.29 3.52
N LEU A 103 9.51 -7.16 2.35
CA LEU A 103 9.92 -6.20 1.33
C LEU A 103 9.53 -4.81 1.79
N VAL A 104 10.39 -3.82 1.56
CA VAL A 104 10.22 -2.44 2.01
C VAL A 104 10.58 -1.50 0.89
N LEU A 105 9.65 -0.61 0.53
CA LEU A 105 9.89 0.49 -0.40
C LEU A 105 9.47 1.80 0.22
N GLN A 106 10.30 2.84 0.03
CA GLN A 106 10.00 4.21 0.41
C GLN A 106 10.40 5.16 -0.72
N THR A 107 9.56 6.16 -0.96
CA THR A 107 9.88 7.26 -1.88
C THR A 107 10.31 8.51 -1.11
N ASP A 108 10.89 9.48 -1.83
CA ASP A 108 11.00 10.85 -1.35
C ASP A 108 9.60 11.51 -1.24
N ASP A 109 9.54 12.70 -0.67
CA ASP A 109 8.33 13.52 -0.47
C ASP A 109 8.16 14.63 -1.54
N ARG A 110 8.85 14.52 -2.68
CA ARG A 110 8.86 15.59 -3.72
C ARG A 110 7.65 15.57 -4.65
N ALA A 111 6.78 14.54 -4.59
CA ALA A 111 5.54 14.58 -5.35
C ALA A 111 4.58 15.57 -4.74
N GLN A 112 3.87 16.27 -5.59
CA GLN A 112 2.82 17.19 -5.18
C GLN A 112 1.51 16.86 -5.89
N ALA A 113 0.40 17.14 -5.20
CA ALA A 113 -0.93 17.10 -5.75
C ALA A 113 -1.65 18.40 -5.43
N HIS A 114 -2.43 18.88 -6.40
CA HIS A 114 -3.29 20.04 -6.27
C HIS A 114 -4.68 19.63 -6.71
N LEU A 115 -5.66 19.74 -5.84
CA LEU A 115 -7.03 19.32 -6.11
C LEU A 115 -8.00 20.49 -5.88
N PRO A 116 -9.04 20.60 -6.72
CA PRO A 116 -10.16 21.49 -6.46
C PRO A 116 -10.76 21.21 -5.07
N SER A 117 -11.24 22.27 -4.41
CA SER A 117 -11.74 22.23 -3.02
C SER A 117 -12.69 21.08 -2.74
N ILE A 118 -13.68 20.85 -3.60
CA ILE A 118 -14.65 19.76 -3.46
C ILE A 118 -13.95 18.41 -3.40
N ARG A 119 -13.05 18.15 -4.36
CA ARG A 119 -12.33 16.87 -4.45
C ARG A 119 -11.35 16.67 -3.30
N PHE A 120 -10.67 17.74 -2.88
CA PHE A 120 -9.74 17.65 -1.76
C PHE A 120 -10.47 17.34 -0.44
N ASN A 121 -11.59 18.04 -0.20
CA ASN A 121 -12.40 17.78 0.99
C ASN A 121 -13.02 16.38 0.99
N ASP A 122 -13.50 15.88 -0.16
CA ASP A 122 -14.03 14.53 -0.29
C ASP A 122 -12.92 13.48 -0.06
N TYR A 123 -11.72 13.71 -0.59
CA TYR A 123 -10.56 12.88 -0.31
C TYR A 123 -10.27 12.82 1.19
N LEU A 124 -10.19 13.96 1.87
CA LEU A 124 -9.95 14.00 3.32
C LEU A 124 -11.00 13.21 4.11
N LYS A 125 -12.27 13.27 3.70
CA LYS A 125 -13.38 12.51 4.32
C LYS A 125 -13.26 11.01 4.10
N VAL A 126 -13.06 10.60 2.84
CA VAL A 126 -13.01 9.17 2.44
C VAL A 126 -11.80 8.47 3.07
N GLU A 127 -10.70 9.19 3.23
CA GLU A 127 -9.47 8.66 3.86
C GLU A 127 -9.44 8.84 5.38
N GLY A 128 -10.53 9.37 6.00
CA GLY A 128 -10.61 9.54 7.45
C GLY A 128 -9.61 10.56 8.01
N LEU A 129 -9.17 11.51 7.18
CA LEU A 129 -8.20 12.55 7.56
C LEU A 129 -8.89 13.70 8.30
N THR A 130 -9.68 13.34 9.32
CA THR A 130 -10.51 14.25 10.11
C THR A 130 -9.73 15.46 10.65
N PRO A 131 -8.51 15.34 11.22
CA PRO A 131 -7.79 16.49 11.74
C PRO A 131 -7.48 17.56 10.67
N ALA A 132 -7.20 17.13 9.43
CA ALA A 132 -6.95 18.05 8.33
C ALA A 132 -8.24 18.74 7.86
N LEU A 133 -9.34 18.00 7.80
CA LEU A 133 -10.66 18.54 7.46
C LEU A 133 -11.10 19.60 8.47
N GLU A 134 -11.04 19.28 9.76
CA GLU A 134 -11.35 20.21 10.86
C GLU A 134 -10.46 21.46 10.83
N GLN A 135 -9.18 21.31 10.45
CA GLN A 135 -8.28 22.46 10.30
C GLN A 135 -8.72 23.36 9.15
N ARG A 136 -9.10 22.80 8.00
CA ARG A 136 -9.65 23.57 6.86
C ARG A 136 -10.91 24.33 7.25
N GLU A 137 -11.81 23.70 8.01
CA GLU A 137 -13.01 24.34 8.55
C GLU A 137 -12.67 25.51 9.47
N ARG A 138 -11.81 25.30 10.48
CA ARG A 138 -11.38 26.36 11.41
C ARG A 138 -10.71 27.55 10.71
N LEU A 139 -10.04 27.32 9.59
CA LEU A 139 -9.34 28.34 8.81
C LEU A 139 -10.20 28.95 7.67
N ASN A 140 -11.48 28.56 7.56
CA ASN A 140 -12.39 28.96 6.47
C ASN A 140 -11.78 28.66 5.08
N GLN A 141 -11.23 27.45 4.89
CA GLN A 141 -10.57 27.02 3.65
C GLN A 141 -11.35 25.95 2.89
N MET A 142 -12.60 25.67 3.26
CA MET A 142 -13.40 24.61 2.64
C MET A 142 -13.75 24.86 1.17
N ASP A 143 -13.76 26.12 0.74
CA ASP A 143 -13.98 26.58 -0.63
C ASP A 143 -12.69 26.80 -1.44
N ARG A 144 -11.51 26.63 -0.81
CA ARG A 144 -10.22 26.78 -1.47
C ARG A 144 -9.70 25.44 -1.93
N ASP A 145 -9.02 25.45 -3.06
CA ASP A 145 -8.26 24.30 -3.53
C ASP A 145 -7.27 23.84 -2.45
N GLY A 146 -7.00 22.55 -2.42
CA GLY A 146 -6.05 21.98 -1.48
C GLY A 146 -4.81 21.44 -2.18
N SER A 147 -3.68 21.53 -1.50
CA SER A 147 -2.40 21.06 -2.01
C SER A 147 -1.66 20.23 -0.98
N GLU A 148 -0.96 19.21 -1.46
CA GLU A 148 -0.13 18.37 -0.62
C GLU A 148 1.18 18.00 -1.33
N ARG A 149 2.26 17.89 -0.56
CA ARG A 149 3.44 17.11 -0.94
C ARG A 149 3.33 15.73 -0.31
N TYR A 150 3.79 14.70 -1.02
CA TYR A 150 3.61 13.36 -0.49
C TYR A 150 4.74 12.38 -0.75
N SER A 151 4.87 11.42 0.18
CA SER A 151 5.71 10.24 0.08
C SER A 151 4.88 8.97 0.15
N ARG A 152 5.48 7.86 -0.29
CA ARG A 152 4.88 6.52 -0.27
C ARG A 152 5.77 5.55 0.45
N CYS A 153 5.16 4.75 1.33
CA CYS A 153 5.77 3.70 2.12
C CYS A 153 5.01 2.40 1.81
N ALA A 154 5.67 1.42 1.22
CA ALA A 154 5.03 0.14 0.94
C ALA A 154 5.82 -1.00 1.55
N LYS A 155 5.11 -1.92 2.20
CA LYS A 155 5.64 -3.21 2.62
C LYS A 155 4.91 -4.33 1.91
N SER A 156 5.61 -5.45 1.71
CA SER A 156 5.02 -6.71 1.27
C SER A 156 5.60 -7.85 2.08
N LEU A 157 4.76 -8.74 2.57
CA LEU A 157 5.20 -9.97 3.21
C LEU A 157 5.30 -11.09 2.17
N VAL A 158 6.41 -11.83 2.19
CA VAL A 158 6.63 -12.97 1.32
C VAL A 158 7.07 -14.17 2.16
N GLN A 159 6.32 -15.26 2.11
CA GLN A 159 6.71 -16.53 2.74
C GLN A 159 7.56 -17.35 1.75
N VAL A 160 8.73 -17.75 2.17
CA VAL A 160 9.65 -18.63 1.43
C VAL A 160 9.66 -20.00 2.07
N GLY A 161 9.32 -21.02 1.30
CA GLY A 161 9.23 -22.40 1.78
C GLY A 161 8.06 -22.66 2.73
N PRO A 162 8.06 -23.75 3.49
CA PRO A 162 6.96 -24.13 4.37
C PRO A 162 6.69 -23.11 5.48
N ALA A 163 5.43 -22.96 5.88
CA ALA A 163 5.06 -22.12 7.02
C ALA A 163 5.74 -22.58 8.31
N GLY A 164 6.00 -21.63 9.20
CA GLY A 164 6.57 -21.94 10.52
C GLY A 164 8.07 -22.28 10.49
N THR A 165 8.71 -22.28 9.33
CA THR A 165 10.14 -22.50 9.21
C THR A 165 10.93 -21.20 9.41
N GLY A 166 12.02 -21.28 10.15
CA GLY A 166 12.95 -20.16 10.40
C GLY A 166 12.42 -19.06 11.33
N PRO A 167 13.25 -18.06 11.64
CA PRO A 167 12.86 -16.90 12.44
C PRO A 167 11.79 -16.06 11.72
N GLN A 168 10.80 -15.58 12.45
CA GLN A 168 9.67 -14.81 11.90
C GLN A 168 9.43 -13.46 12.62
N GLY A 169 10.18 -13.18 13.67
CA GLY A 169 9.99 -12.00 14.51
C GLY A 169 10.23 -10.66 13.81
N GLN A 170 10.83 -10.63 12.62
CA GLN A 170 11.01 -9.42 11.81
C GLN A 170 9.68 -8.88 11.26
N VAL A 171 8.68 -9.76 11.02
CA VAL A 171 7.35 -9.36 10.51
C VAL A 171 6.64 -8.44 11.51
N ASN A 172 6.83 -8.68 12.80
CA ASN A 172 6.15 -7.99 13.90
C ASN A 172 6.95 -6.78 14.42
N LYS A 173 7.99 -6.37 13.71
CA LYS A 173 8.84 -5.24 14.11
C LYS A 173 8.70 -4.08 13.13
N PRO A 174 8.72 -2.84 13.63
CA PRO A 174 8.85 -1.69 12.75
C PRO A 174 10.17 -1.75 11.96
N VAL A 175 10.10 -1.35 10.70
CA VAL A 175 11.29 -1.20 9.85
C VAL A 175 11.73 0.27 9.73
N GLY A 176 11.01 1.18 10.40
CA GLY A 176 11.35 2.60 10.50
C GLY A 176 10.88 3.43 9.30
N LEU A 177 9.72 3.12 8.73
CA LEU A 177 9.08 3.97 7.73
C LEU A 177 8.39 5.18 8.41
N PRO A 178 8.26 6.33 7.73
CA PRO A 178 7.55 7.50 8.25
C PRO A 178 6.12 7.22 8.72
N LEU A 179 5.36 6.44 7.95
CA LEU A 179 4.08 5.86 8.31
C LEU A 179 4.16 4.36 8.05
N GLU A 180 3.80 3.55 9.03
CA GLU A 180 4.04 2.12 8.96
C GLU A 180 2.91 1.30 9.57
N ILE A 181 2.42 0.29 8.84
CA ILE A 181 1.53 -0.75 9.36
C ILE A 181 2.40 -1.92 9.79
N VAL A 182 2.32 -2.31 11.06
CA VAL A 182 3.09 -3.41 11.65
C VAL A 182 2.12 -4.48 12.15
N PRO A 183 2.09 -5.68 11.58
CA PRO A 183 1.33 -6.80 12.15
C PRO A 183 1.86 -7.16 13.54
N GLU A 184 0.99 -7.41 14.50
CA GLU A 184 1.39 -7.90 15.82
C GLU A 184 1.54 -9.42 15.86
N ALA A 185 1.05 -10.10 14.82
CA ALA A 185 1.27 -11.52 14.57
C ALA A 185 1.64 -11.75 13.11
N ASN A 186 2.44 -12.78 12.83
CA ASN A 186 2.77 -13.12 11.45
C ASN A 186 1.53 -13.73 10.75
N PRO A 187 0.99 -13.12 9.69
CA PRO A 187 -0.17 -13.64 8.97
C PRO A 187 0.00 -15.10 8.52
N TYR A 188 1.19 -15.49 8.10
CA TYR A 188 1.48 -16.85 7.64
C TYR A 188 1.48 -17.92 8.73
N GLY A 189 1.45 -17.53 10.00
CA GLY A 189 1.35 -18.43 11.14
C GLY A 189 -0.02 -18.41 11.82
N LEU A 190 -0.97 -17.57 11.37
CA LEU A 190 -2.30 -17.47 11.96
C LEU A 190 -3.25 -18.52 11.36
N ALA A 191 -4.16 -19.00 12.19
CA ALA A 191 -5.26 -19.86 11.74
C ALA A 191 -6.24 -19.05 10.88
N LYS A 192 -6.97 -19.74 10.02
CA LYS A 192 -8.07 -19.18 9.24
C LYS A 192 -9.11 -18.51 10.16
N SER A 193 -9.58 -17.32 9.77
CA SER A 193 -10.54 -16.52 10.55
C SER A 193 -10.05 -16.09 11.94
N ALA A 194 -8.76 -16.24 12.25
CA ALA A 194 -8.18 -15.65 13.45
C ALA A 194 -8.17 -14.10 13.35
N SER A 195 -8.00 -13.46 14.48
CA SER A 195 -7.77 -12.00 14.50
C SER A 195 -6.38 -11.67 14.01
N LEU A 196 -6.28 -10.68 13.11
CA LEU A 196 -5.04 -10.06 12.65
C LEU A 196 -4.90 -8.67 13.30
N PRO A 197 -4.29 -8.56 14.48
CA PRO A 197 -4.01 -7.26 15.06
C PRO A 197 -2.85 -6.60 14.32
N VAL A 198 -3.01 -5.31 14.03
CA VAL A 198 -1.98 -4.47 13.44
C VAL A 198 -1.81 -3.21 14.26
N ARG A 199 -0.62 -2.62 14.21
CA ARG A 199 -0.31 -1.33 14.80
C ARG A 199 0.11 -0.37 13.72
N VAL A 200 -0.45 0.82 13.72
CA VAL A 200 -0.03 1.93 12.86
C VAL A 200 0.91 2.83 13.65
N ILE A 201 2.06 3.10 13.05
CA ILE A 201 3.12 3.95 13.63
C ILE A 201 3.34 5.12 12.67
N TYR A 202 3.34 6.34 13.22
CA TYR A 202 3.69 7.56 12.50
C TYR A 202 4.83 8.27 13.23
N ALA A 203 5.89 8.60 12.51
CA ALA A 203 7.09 9.24 13.05
C ALA A 203 7.61 8.52 14.33
N GLY A 204 7.60 7.17 14.30
CA GLY A 204 8.08 6.33 15.39
C GLY A 204 7.15 6.21 16.60
N ARG A 205 5.92 6.73 16.54
CA ARG A 205 4.93 6.69 17.63
C ARG A 205 3.63 6.04 17.17
N PRO A 206 2.89 5.36 18.07
CA PRO A 206 1.55 4.90 17.76
C PRO A 206 0.66 6.04 17.24
N LEU A 207 -0.12 5.76 16.21
CA LEU A 207 -1.01 6.73 15.58
C LEU A 207 -2.47 6.40 15.88
N PRO A 208 -3.14 7.08 16.81
CA PRO A 208 -4.56 6.91 17.07
C PRO A 208 -5.43 7.59 16.01
N GLY A 209 -6.63 7.03 15.77
CA GLY A 209 -7.66 7.62 14.91
C GLY A 209 -7.34 7.55 13.42
N ALA A 210 -6.35 6.77 13.01
CA ALA A 210 -6.06 6.55 11.60
C ALA A 210 -7.03 5.50 11.02
N LEU A 211 -7.58 5.78 9.84
CA LEU A 211 -8.45 4.85 9.11
C LEU A 211 -7.58 3.83 8.38
N VAL A 212 -7.70 2.57 8.77
CA VAL A 212 -7.02 1.44 8.12
C VAL A 212 -8.05 0.63 7.36
N LYS A 213 -7.74 0.33 6.10
CA LYS A 213 -8.60 -0.45 5.20
C LYS A 213 -7.92 -1.78 4.88
N LEU A 214 -8.68 -2.87 4.90
CA LEU A 214 -8.26 -4.18 4.37
C LEU A 214 -9.00 -4.42 3.07
N THR A 215 -8.29 -4.59 1.98
CA THR A 215 -8.85 -4.76 0.63
C THR A 215 -8.43 -6.10 0.04
N ASP A 216 -9.39 -6.80 -0.57
CA ASP A 216 -9.15 -7.97 -1.41
C ASP A 216 -8.67 -7.51 -2.79
N LEU A 217 -7.41 -7.74 -3.12
CA LEU A 217 -6.82 -7.31 -4.39
C LEU A 217 -7.32 -8.10 -5.61
N ASP A 218 -7.94 -9.24 -5.39
CA ASP A 218 -8.50 -10.06 -6.48
C ASP A 218 -9.90 -9.57 -6.86
N ASN A 219 -10.65 -8.95 -5.91
CA ASN A 219 -12.00 -8.43 -6.08
C ASN A 219 -12.15 -6.95 -5.69
N ASP A 220 -11.15 -6.18 -5.81
CA ASP A 220 -10.88 -4.79 -5.39
C ASP A 220 -11.97 -3.76 -5.80
N ALA A 221 -13.22 -3.99 -5.43
CA ALA A 221 -14.33 -3.06 -5.67
C ALA A 221 -14.55 -2.09 -4.51
N SER A 222 -14.31 -2.55 -3.28
CA SER A 222 -14.41 -1.77 -2.03
C SER A 222 -13.60 -2.47 -0.94
N PRO A 223 -13.18 -1.76 0.12
CA PRO A 223 -12.53 -2.40 1.25
C PRO A 223 -13.41 -3.50 1.87
N PHE A 224 -12.78 -4.62 2.22
CA PHE A 224 -13.43 -5.74 2.90
C PHE A 224 -13.75 -5.40 4.35
N GLU A 225 -12.80 -4.81 5.06
CA GLU A 225 -12.95 -4.29 6.41
C GLU A 225 -12.30 -2.91 6.53
N VAL A 226 -12.85 -2.06 7.41
CA VAL A 226 -12.34 -0.72 7.70
C VAL A 226 -12.40 -0.47 9.20
N HIS A 227 -11.29 -0.07 9.79
CA HIS A 227 -11.21 0.22 11.23
C HIS A 227 -10.41 1.49 11.50
N LEU A 228 -10.82 2.23 12.53
CA LEU A 228 -10.01 3.29 13.11
C LEU A 228 -9.06 2.68 14.15
N THR A 229 -7.83 3.15 14.17
CA THR A 229 -6.88 2.78 15.21
C THR A 229 -7.30 3.34 16.57
N ASP A 230 -7.11 2.55 17.61
CA ASP A 230 -7.33 2.95 19.01
C ASP A 230 -6.22 3.90 19.52
N ARG A 231 -6.29 4.25 20.84
CA ARG A 231 -5.30 5.14 21.50
C ARG A 231 -3.86 4.62 21.41
N ASP A 232 -3.67 3.31 21.23
CA ASP A 232 -2.37 2.64 21.14
C ASP A 232 -1.96 2.40 19.67
N GLY A 233 -2.70 2.99 18.72
CA GLY A 233 -2.47 2.85 17.28
C GLY A 233 -2.87 1.47 16.72
N ARG A 234 -3.69 0.68 17.44
CA ARG A 234 -4.07 -0.68 17.04
C ARG A 234 -5.42 -0.71 16.31
N ALA A 235 -5.48 -1.58 15.31
CA ALA A 235 -6.72 -2.03 14.68
C ALA A 235 -6.67 -3.56 14.55
N VAL A 236 -7.85 -4.21 14.53
CA VAL A 236 -7.94 -5.68 14.48
C VAL A 236 -8.82 -6.05 13.31
N PHE A 237 -8.30 -6.90 12.42
CA PHE A 237 -8.97 -7.40 11.23
C PHE A 237 -9.23 -8.90 11.33
N THR A 238 -10.18 -9.39 10.56
CA THR A 238 -10.37 -10.83 10.37
C THR A 238 -9.32 -11.36 9.39
N MET A 239 -8.61 -12.41 9.76
CA MET A 239 -7.58 -13.02 8.92
C MET A 239 -8.21 -13.67 7.69
N PRO A 240 -7.88 -13.22 6.47
CA PRO A 240 -8.37 -13.85 5.25
C PRO A 240 -7.77 -15.24 5.03
N SER A 241 -8.45 -16.05 4.22
CA SER A 241 -8.09 -17.45 4.04
C SER A 241 -7.35 -17.79 2.76
N ALA A 242 -7.48 -16.95 1.75
CA ALA A 242 -6.89 -17.14 0.42
C ALA A 242 -6.80 -15.79 -0.29
N GLY A 243 -6.12 -15.73 -1.44
CA GLY A 243 -6.06 -14.55 -2.27
C GLY A 243 -4.97 -13.55 -1.86
N SER A 244 -5.01 -12.39 -2.52
CA SER A 244 -4.06 -11.29 -2.34
C SER A 244 -4.71 -10.14 -1.58
N TRP A 245 -4.06 -9.63 -0.56
CA TRP A 245 -4.65 -8.68 0.38
C TRP A 245 -3.78 -7.45 0.59
N LEU A 246 -4.43 -6.33 0.81
CA LEU A 246 -3.81 -5.04 1.05
C LEU A 246 -4.38 -4.39 2.30
N LEU A 247 -3.53 -4.10 3.26
CA LEU A 247 -3.80 -3.11 4.30
C LEU A 247 -3.24 -1.77 3.83
N ASN A 248 -4.03 -0.71 3.93
CA ASN A 248 -3.56 0.64 3.63
C ASN A 248 -4.03 1.65 4.66
N VAL A 249 -3.23 2.69 4.85
CA VAL A 249 -3.49 3.84 5.70
C VAL A 249 -2.85 5.08 5.08
N ILE A 250 -3.53 6.21 5.18
CA ILE A 250 -3.01 7.51 4.77
C ILE A 250 -3.01 8.42 6.00
N TRP A 251 -1.99 9.24 6.12
CA TRP A 251 -1.95 10.26 7.14
C TRP A 251 -1.40 11.56 6.60
N THR A 252 -2.00 12.66 7.03
CA THR A 252 -1.62 13.99 6.59
C THR A 252 -1.36 14.90 7.78
N LYS A 253 -0.38 15.78 7.61
CA LYS A 253 0.00 16.81 8.57
C LYS A 253 -0.03 18.16 7.88
N ALA A 254 -0.68 19.12 8.50
CA ALA A 254 -0.66 20.48 8.01
C ALA A 254 0.74 21.09 8.06
N LEU A 255 1.06 21.86 7.06
CA LEU A 255 2.30 22.60 6.95
C LEU A 255 2.12 24.08 7.33
N PRO A 256 3.20 24.75 7.74
CA PRO A 256 3.20 26.20 7.91
C PRO A 256 2.80 26.93 6.60
N ARG A 257 2.17 28.08 6.70
CA ARG A 257 1.77 28.90 5.52
C ARG A 257 2.93 29.37 4.66
N SER A 258 4.15 29.28 5.14
CA SER A 258 5.39 29.59 4.41
C SER A 258 5.81 28.48 3.45
N GLU A 259 5.21 27.30 3.55
CA GLU A 259 5.48 26.18 2.66
C GLU A 259 4.69 26.31 1.35
N GLU A 260 5.17 25.64 0.32
CA GLU A 260 4.60 25.67 -1.04
C GLU A 260 3.26 24.92 -1.10
N THR A 261 3.06 23.93 -0.23
CA THR A 261 1.84 23.11 -0.13
C THR A 261 1.20 23.24 1.25
N ASP A 262 -0.11 22.98 1.33
CA ASP A 262 -0.88 23.08 2.57
C ASP A 262 -0.59 21.92 3.54
N PHE A 263 -0.29 20.74 2.97
CA PHE A 263 -0.15 19.51 3.74
C PHE A 263 1.07 18.68 3.30
N GLU A 264 1.58 17.89 4.23
CA GLU A 264 2.49 16.77 4.00
C GLU A 264 1.74 15.47 4.25
N THR A 265 1.66 14.61 3.24
CA THR A 265 0.91 13.36 3.29
C THR A 265 1.83 12.16 3.11
N VAL A 266 1.59 11.12 3.89
CA VAL A 266 2.27 9.83 3.76
C VAL A 266 1.23 8.75 3.48
N PHE A 267 1.42 8.03 2.38
CA PHE A 267 0.67 6.83 2.04
C PHE A 267 1.43 5.62 2.53
N SER A 268 0.78 4.70 3.23
CA SER A 268 1.41 3.47 3.70
C SER A 268 0.57 2.25 3.41
N SER A 269 1.23 1.17 2.99
CA SER A 269 0.59 -0.10 2.69
C SER A 269 1.36 -1.29 3.20
N LEU A 270 0.64 -2.40 3.38
CA LEU A 270 1.17 -3.72 3.66
C LEU A 270 0.41 -4.74 2.84
N SER A 271 1.06 -5.36 1.84
CA SER A 271 0.47 -6.42 1.04
C SER A 271 0.94 -7.79 1.51
N PHE A 272 0.08 -8.79 1.40
CA PHE A 272 0.35 -10.19 1.71
C PHE A 272 -0.67 -11.08 0.98
N GLY A 273 -0.42 -12.39 0.91
CA GLY A 273 -1.37 -13.27 0.24
C GLY A 273 -1.11 -14.74 0.53
N PHE A 274 -2.10 -15.55 0.18
CA PHE A 274 -2.13 -17.00 0.38
C PHE A 274 -2.49 -17.70 -0.93
N PRO A 275 -1.88 -18.88 -1.22
CA PRO A 275 -2.30 -19.67 -2.35
C PRO A 275 -3.75 -20.11 -2.24
N PRO A 276 -4.45 -20.33 -3.39
CA PRO A 276 -5.87 -20.71 -3.39
C PRO A 276 -6.19 -21.96 -2.58
N ASP A 277 -5.31 -22.94 -2.61
CA ASP A 277 -5.44 -24.24 -1.93
C ASP A 277 -4.65 -24.30 -0.62
N HIS A 278 -4.50 -23.17 0.07
CA HIS A 278 -3.80 -23.16 1.33
C HIS A 278 -4.60 -23.92 2.40
N ALA A 279 -4.57 -25.26 2.31
CA ALA A 279 -4.83 -26.12 3.44
C ALA A 279 -3.75 -25.76 4.47
N PHE A 280 -4.12 -25.01 5.50
CA PHE A 280 -3.29 -24.83 6.67
C PHE A 280 -2.86 -26.22 7.10
N LEU A 281 -1.58 -26.53 7.00
CA LEU A 281 -1.01 -27.73 7.56
C LEU A 281 -1.30 -27.68 9.06
N GLN A 282 -2.43 -28.23 9.45
CA GLN A 282 -2.61 -28.68 10.80
C GLN A 282 -1.47 -29.69 11.00
N THR A 283 -0.44 -29.26 11.69
CA THR A 283 0.49 -30.20 12.31
C THR A 283 -0.36 -31.11 13.18
N SER A 284 -0.71 -32.26 12.62
CA SER A 284 -1.23 -33.40 13.36
C SER A 284 -0.15 -33.82 14.36
N ALA A 285 -0.18 -33.19 15.52
CA ALA A 285 0.44 -33.71 16.71
C ALA A 285 -0.47 -34.81 17.27
N TYR A 286 -0.71 -35.85 16.48
CA TYR A 286 -1.15 -37.14 17.04
C TYR A 286 0.08 -38.05 17.03
N GLY A 287 0.71 -38.10 18.20
CA GLY A 287 1.60 -39.17 18.55
C GLY A 287 0.89 -40.51 18.31
N ARG A 288 1.54 -41.38 17.58
CA ARG A 288 1.25 -42.78 17.70
C ARG A 288 1.81 -43.23 19.05
N GLU A 289 0.91 -43.51 19.96
CA GLU A 289 1.18 -44.48 21.01
C GLU A 289 1.02 -45.85 20.35
N ASP A 290 2.10 -46.59 20.29
CA ASP A 290 2.14 -48.07 20.27
C ASP A 290 3.10 -48.52 21.34
#